data_0572953bcc4581263dc7f3d91e162bcd
#
_entry.id   0572953bcc4581263dc7f3d91e162bcd
#
_cell.length_a   1.000
_cell.length_b   1.000
_cell.length_c   1.000
_cell.angle_alpha   90.00
_cell.angle_beta   90.00
_cell.angle_gamma   90.00
#
_symmetry.space_group_name_H-M   'P 1'
#
loop_
_entity.id
_entity.type
_entity.pdbx_description
1 polymer ?
#
loop_
_entity_poly.entity_id
_entity_poly.type
_entity_poly.pdbx_seq_one_letter_code
_entity_poly.pdbx_strand_id
1 'polypeptide(L)'
;MNLADKGPNNHNYKFDNNRSSSRGIYVFKFISFLFLLLCTLTSLPSPVYPNCKSPFIIPVEGEIITSFRQSYWDLDKQKYLKHTGIDIKGKYGQKVAAAGNGVVSYCGFSPIGGRTVVIKHNQKIRTTYLNLMHIYVSPGTCVKQGEIIAAIGADDDPSNPQCHLHFGVIYDNKYLDPEDLLKIDYNSISKFLHLKYLPSDYELDYYNNFPK
;
A
#
# COMPACT_ATOMS: atom_id res chain seq x y z
N MET A 1 -23.74 52.50 -99.22
CA MET A 1 -22.92 51.36 -98.82
C MET A 1 -22.11 51.77 -97.64
N ASN A 2 -22.64 51.70 -96.43
CA ASN A 2 -21.99 52.18 -95.28
C ASN A 2 -22.24 51.17 -94.15
N LEU A 3 -21.19 50.55 -93.69
CA LEU A 3 -21.15 49.71 -92.55
C LEU A 3 -20.83 50.57 -91.34
N ALA A 4 -21.67 50.58 -90.31
CA ALA A 4 -21.49 51.26 -89.07
C ALA A 4 -20.85 50.30 -88.10
N ASP A 5 -19.79 50.77 -87.56
CA ASP A 5 -19.01 50.15 -86.44
C ASP A 5 -19.71 50.42 -85.08
N LYS A 6 -19.92 49.42 -84.29
CA LYS A 6 -20.39 49.52 -82.90
C LYS A 6 -19.29 48.99 -81.95
N GLY A 7 -18.69 49.92 -81.24
CA GLY A 7 -17.70 49.62 -80.20
C GLY A 7 -18.30 48.90 -78.98
N PRO A 8 -17.46 48.28 -78.14
CA PRO A 8 -17.87 47.37 -77.07
C PRO A 8 -18.32 48.06 -75.77
N ASN A 9 -19.33 47.50 -75.14
CA ASN A 9 -19.90 47.91 -73.90
C ASN A 9 -18.94 47.62 -72.72
N ASN A 10 -18.71 48.66 -71.97
CA ASN A 10 -17.95 48.63 -70.74
C ASN A 10 -18.82 48.08 -69.60
N HIS A 11 -18.64 46.84 -69.23
CA HIS A 11 -19.24 46.27 -68.02
C HIS A 11 -18.34 46.53 -66.78
N ASN A 12 -18.76 47.45 -65.94
CA ASN A 12 -18.19 47.69 -64.65
C ASN A 12 -18.48 46.49 -63.70
N TYR A 13 -17.51 45.66 -63.49
CA TYR A 13 -17.55 44.67 -62.38
C TYR A 13 -17.26 45.36 -61.03
N LYS A 14 -18.30 45.53 -60.24
CA LYS A 14 -18.15 45.86 -58.83
C LYS A 14 -17.59 44.62 -58.13
N PHE A 15 -16.36 44.69 -57.69
CA PHE A 15 -15.80 43.70 -56.71
C PHE A 15 -16.50 43.86 -55.38
N ASP A 16 -17.25 42.84 -54.95
CA ASP A 16 -17.88 42.76 -53.66
C ASP A 16 -16.86 42.25 -52.61
N ASN A 17 -16.23 43.18 -51.91
CA ASN A 17 -15.18 42.92 -50.95
C ASN A 17 -15.68 42.39 -49.57
N ASN A 18 -16.97 41.91 -49.50
CA ASN A 18 -17.57 41.57 -48.22
C ASN A 18 -17.63 40.05 -47.89
N ARG A 19 -16.98 39.19 -48.68
CA ARG A 19 -17.02 37.74 -48.40
C ARG A 19 -15.82 37.15 -47.65
N SER A 20 -14.76 37.90 -47.36
CA SER A 20 -13.57 37.35 -46.70
C SER A 20 -13.55 37.52 -45.19
N SER A 21 -14.37 38.44 -44.63
CA SER A 21 -14.34 38.74 -43.18
C SER A 21 -14.99 37.67 -42.29
N SER A 22 -16.05 37.00 -42.76
CA SER A 22 -16.76 36.02 -41.92
C SER A 22 -16.01 34.70 -41.74
N ARG A 23 -15.29 34.22 -42.74
CA ARG A 23 -14.53 32.97 -42.64
C ARG A 23 -13.35 33.07 -41.68
N GLY A 24 -12.66 34.20 -41.64
CA GLY A 24 -11.58 34.45 -40.68
C GLY A 24 -12.05 34.41 -39.19
N ILE A 25 -13.22 34.99 -38.95
CA ILE A 25 -13.79 35.04 -37.58
C ILE A 25 -14.19 33.65 -37.07
N TYR A 26 -14.73 32.79 -37.94
CA TYR A 26 -15.11 31.41 -37.56
C TYR A 26 -13.88 30.54 -37.30
N VAL A 27 -12.83 30.66 -38.11
CA VAL A 27 -11.56 29.93 -37.92
C VAL A 27 -10.88 30.38 -36.65
N PHE A 28 -10.86 31.68 -36.35
CA PHE A 28 -10.26 32.19 -35.11
C PHE A 28 -11.04 31.74 -33.87
N LYS A 29 -12.37 31.75 -33.90
CA LYS A 29 -13.20 31.20 -32.80
C LYS A 29 -13.03 29.71 -32.63
N PHE A 30 -12.88 28.95 -33.70
CA PHE A 30 -12.65 27.49 -33.64
C PHE A 30 -11.28 27.16 -33.04
N ILE A 31 -10.23 27.88 -33.46
CA ILE A 31 -8.88 27.73 -32.91
C ILE A 31 -8.86 28.11 -31.42
N SER A 32 -9.52 29.20 -31.02
CA SER A 32 -9.62 29.62 -29.64
C SER A 32 -10.39 28.61 -28.77
N PHE A 33 -11.47 28.02 -29.30
CA PHE A 33 -12.24 26.98 -28.64
C PHE A 33 -11.44 25.68 -28.47
N LEU A 34 -10.68 25.30 -29.51
CA LEU A 34 -9.80 24.13 -29.48
C LEU A 34 -8.66 24.33 -28.48
N PHE A 35 -8.11 25.55 -28.38
CA PHE A 35 -7.07 25.88 -27.42
C PHE A 35 -7.61 25.86 -25.95
N LEU A 36 -8.84 26.37 -25.74
CA LEU A 36 -9.52 26.31 -24.47
C LEU A 36 -9.83 24.87 -24.05
N LEU A 37 -10.25 24.02 -24.98
CA LEU A 37 -10.49 22.60 -24.76
C LEU A 37 -9.19 21.85 -24.45
N LEU A 38 -8.08 22.19 -25.13
CA LEU A 38 -6.77 21.60 -24.86
C LEU A 38 -6.23 22.02 -23.49
N CYS A 39 -6.41 23.28 -23.08
CA CYS A 39 -6.03 23.75 -21.73
C CYS A 39 -6.85 23.08 -20.62
N THR A 40 -8.13 22.76 -20.87
CA THR A 40 -8.94 22.05 -19.86
C THR A 40 -8.55 20.57 -19.72
N LEU A 41 -8.04 19.96 -20.79
CA LEU A 41 -7.52 18.58 -20.73
C LEU A 41 -6.17 18.46 -19.98
N THR A 42 -5.37 19.54 -19.95
CA THR A 42 -4.07 19.52 -19.23
C THR A 42 -4.19 19.78 -17.74
N SER A 43 -5.36 20.19 -17.25
CA SER A 43 -5.65 20.43 -15.84
C SER A 43 -6.34 19.25 -15.13
N LEU A 44 -6.26 18.03 -15.68
CA LEU A 44 -6.65 16.87 -14.92
C LEU A 44 -5.74 16.78 -13.68
N PRO A 45 -6.31 16.76 -12.47
CA PRO A 45 -5.49 16.59 -11.28
C PRO A 45 -4.69 15.31 -11.43
N SER A 46 -3.39 15.43 -11.23
CA SER A 46 -2.53 14.23 -11.17
C SER A 46 -3.18 13.23 -10.22
N PRO A 47 -3.25 11.93 -10.59
CA PRO A 47 -3.82 10.95 -9.68
C PRO A 47 -3.06 11.06 -8.36
N VAL A 48 -3.75 11.51 -7.32
CA VAL A 48 -3.23 11.47 -5.95
C VAL A 48 -3.22 9.99 -5.60
N TYR A 49 -2.07 9.35 -5.82
CA TYR A 49 -1.87 8.01 -5.32
C TYR A 49 -2.05 8.07 -3.80
N PRO A 50 -2.95 7.28 -3.23
CA PRO A 50 -3.09 7.23 -1.79
C PRO A 50 -1.71 6.94 -1.23
N ASN A 51 -1.30 7.71 -0.21
CA ASN A 51 -0.02 7.50 0.47
C ASN A 51 -0.01 6.05 0.96
N CYS A 52 0.65 5.16 0.19
CA CYS A 52 0.66 3.74 0.48
C CYS A 52 1.45 3.58 1.78
N LYS A 53 0.72 3.43 2.88
CA LYS A 53 1.31 3.11 4.17
C LYS A 53 2.11 1.82 4.02
N SER A 54 3.20 1.71 4.79
CA SER A 54 3.94 0.44 4.88
C SER A 54 2.95 -0.72 5.09
N PRO A 55 3.13 -1.85 4.39
CA PRO A 55 2.24 -3.02 4.51
C PRO A 55 2.18 -3.57 5.92
N PHE A 56 3.25 -3.36 6.68
CA PHE A 56 3.39 -3.81 8.05
C PHE A 56 3.92 -2.68 8.91
N ILE A 57 3.38 -2.61 10.13
CA ILE A 57 3.80 -1.70 11.19
C ILE A 57 4.32 -2.50 12.39
N ILE A 58 5.13 -1.85 13.22
CA ILE A 58 5.51 -2.41 14.50
C ILE A 58 4.26 -2.59 15.37
N PRO A 59 4.01 -3.79 15.93
CA PRO A 59 2.75 -4.09 16.62
C PRO A 59 2.63 -3.45 18.00
N VAL A 60 3.73 -3.00 18.58
CA VAL A 60 3.79 -2.34 19.89
C VAL A 60 4.99 -1.39 19.90
N GLU A 61 4.86 -0.24 20.54
CA GLU A 61 5.98 0.66 20.78
C GLU A 61 6.87 0.10 21.90
N GLY A 62 8.15 -0.03 21.61
CA GLY A 62 9.15 -0.53 22.54
C GLY A 62 10.50 -0.77 21.89
N GLU A 63 11.51 -1.01 22.71
CA GLU A 63 12.86 -1.40 22.29
C GLU A 63 12.88 -2.88 21.94
N ILE A 64 13.62 -3.26 20.89
CA ILE A 64 13.90 -4.68 20.59
C ILE A 64 14.97 -5.16 21.54
N ILE A 65 14.60 -6.07 22.45
CA ILE A 65 15.50 -6.61 23.49
C ILE A 65 16.12 -7.93 23.08
N THR A 66 15.49 -8.68 22.18
CA THR A 66 16.01 -9.93 21.62
C THR A 66 15.80 -9.92 20.12
N SER A 67 16.88 -10.09 19.36
CA SER A 67 16.87 -10.09 17.90
C SER A 67 16.55 -11.45 17.31
N PHE A 68 16.12 -11.46 16.06
CA PHE A 68 15.91 -12.68 15.28
C PHE A 68 17.22 -13.50 15.18
N ARG A 69 17.07 -14.83 15.32
CA ARG A 69 18.19 -15.79 15.34
C ARG A 69 19.22 -15.61 16.46
N GLN A 70 18.97 -14.76 17.42
CA GLN A 70 19.77 -14.75 18.65
C GLN A 70 19.72 -16.14 19.30
N SER A 71 20.88 -16.66 19.72
CA SER A 71 20.96 -17.96 20.36
C SER A 71 20.58 -17.84 21.83
N TYR A 72 19.75 -18.75 22.31
CA TYR A 72 19.45 -18.90 23.71
C TYR A 72 19.51 -20.38 24.11
N TRP A 73 19.79 -20.64 25.41
CA TRP A 73 19.82 -22.00 25.95
C TRP A 73 18.40 -22.40 26.37
N ASP A 74 17.86 -23.44 25.75
CA ASP A 74 16.57 -24.01 26.13
C ASP A 74 16.80 -25.07 27.22
N LEU A 75 16.29 -24.83 28.43
CA LEU A 75 16.49 -25.69 29.58
C LEU A 75 15.78 -27.04 29.44
N ASP A 76 14.59 -27.05 28.81
CA ASP A 76 13.80 -28.27 28.65
C ASP A 76 14.43 -29.20 27.60
N LYS A 77 14.92 -28.62 26.52
CA LYS A 77 15.54 -29.35 25.40
C LYS A 77 17.03 -29.55 25.58
N GLN A 78 17.63 -28.93 26.59
CA GLN A 78 19.08 -28.97 26.85
C GLN A 78 19.93 -28.70 25.59
N LYS A 79 19.57 -27.69 24.82
CA LYS A 79 20.28 -27.28 23.60
C LYS A 79 20.12 -25.79 23.31
N TYR A 80 21.05 -25.28 22.52
CA TYR A 80 20.89 -23.93 21.96
C TYR A 80 19.82 -23.92 20.86
N LEU A 81 18.88 -23.01 20.99
CA LEU A 81 17.88 -22.71 19.98
C LEU A 81 18.13 -21.33 19.39
N LYS A 82 17.55 -21.10 18.24
CA LYS A 82 17.54 -19.80 17.57
C LYS A 82 16.20 -19.15 17.78
N HIS A 83 16.22 -17.87 18.17
CA HIS A 83 15.03 -17.06 18.34
C HIS A 83 14.25 -16.92 17.02
N THR A 84 12.94 -17.16 17.04
CA THR A 84 12.11 -17.28 15.84
C THR A 84 11.39 -15.98 15.47
N GLY A 85 11.64 -14.91 16.22
CA GLY A 85 11.07 -13.59 16.04
C GLY A 85 11.97 -12.53 16.63
N ILE A 86 11.37 -11.42 17.01
CA ILE A 86 11.96 -10.37 17.85
C ILE A 86 11.13 -10.23 19.12
N ASP A 87 11.80 -9.92 20.24
CA ASP A 87 11.11 -9.55 21.47
C ASP A 87 11.14 -8.03 21.63
N ILE A 88 9.97 -7.46 21.74
CA ILE A 88 9.78 -6.02 21.88
C ILE A 88 9.38 -5.74 23.31
N LYS A 89 10.22 -5.01 24.04
CA LYS A 89 9.96 -4.60 25.42
C LYS A 89 8.65 -3.83 25.52
N GLY A 90 7.88 -4.15 26.54
CA GLY A 90 6.60 -3.49 26.76
C GLY A 90 6.25 -3.45 28.24
N LYS A 91 5.01 -3.04 28.52
CA LYS A 91 4.42 -3.03 29.87
C LYS A 91 3.31 -4.07 29.95
N TYR A 92 3.12 -4.65 31.12
CA TYR A 92 1.98 -5.52 31.36
C TYR A 92 0.67 -4.82 31.00
N GLY A 93 -0.16 -5.47 30.20
CA GLY A 93 -1.41 -4.90 29.72
C GLY A 93 -1.29 -3.90 28.57
N GLN A 94 -0.07 -3.59 28.09
CA GLN A 94 0.11 -2.72 26.93
C GLN A 94 -0.57 -3.34 25.70
N LYS A 95 -1.32 -2.50 24.96
CA LYS A 95 -2.10 -2.94 23.80
C LYS A 95 -1.18 -3.33 22.64
N VAL A 96 -1.51 -4.45 22.01
CA VAL A 96 -0.83 -4.99 20.84
C VAL A 96 -1.74 -4.81 19.63
N ALA A 97 -1.20 -4.21 18.55
CA ALA A 97 -1.90 -3.98 17.32
C ALA A 97 -1.58 -5.05 16.27
N ALA A 98 -2.49 -5.31 15.34
CA ALA A 98 -2.21 -6.10 14.16
C ALA A 98 -1.17 -5.39 13.29
N ALA A 99 -0.07 -6.06 12.97
CA ALA A 99 1.00 -5.49 12.16
C ALA A 99 0.57 -5.19 10.72
N GLY A 100 -0.41 -5.91 10.20
CA GLY A 100 -0.96 -5.73 8.85
C GLY A 100 -2.40 -6.20 8.76
N ASN A 101 -3.06 -5.88 7.64
CA ASN A 101 -4.40 -6.40 7.34
C ASN A 101 -4.36 -7.93 7.21
N GLY A 102 -5.39 -8.62 7.69
CA GLY A 102 -5.44 -10.09 7.57
C GLY A 102 -6.63 -10.72 8.28
N VAL A 103 -6.58 -12.03 8.38
CA VAL A 103 -7.57 -12.84 9.08
C VAL A 103 -6.88 -13.57 10.23
N VAL A 104 -7.47 -13.50 11.40
CA VAL A 104 -6.99 -14.26 12.56
C VAL A 104 -7.14 -15.75 12.27
N SER A 105 -6.02 -16.46 12.13
CA SER A 105 -6.01 -17.89 11.83
C SER A 105 -5.93 -18.76 13.08
N TYR A 106 -5.45 -18.22 14.18
CA TYR A 106 -5.34 -18.93 15.46
C TYR A 106 -5.39 -17.93 16.64
N CYS A 107 -6.10 -18.31 17.67
CA CYS A 107 -6.04 -17.71 19.00
C CYS A 107 -6.07 -18.83 20.03
N GLY A 108 -5.14 -18.84 20.97
CA GLY A 108 -5.12 -19.89 21.97
C GLY A 108 -3.84 -19.87 22.81
N PHE A 109 -3.62 -20.96 23.55
CA PHE A 109 -2.42 -21.17 24.34
C PHE A 109 -1.44 -22.05 23.57
N SER A 110 -0.21 -21.55 23.43
CA SER A 110 0.92 -22.31 22.88
C SER A 110 1.84 -22.72 24.05
N PRO A 111 2.30 -23.98 24.13
CA PRO A 111 3.23 -24.42 25.18
C PRO A 111 4.55 -23.64 25.19
N ILE A 112 4.95 -23.05 24.07
CA ILE A 112 6.24 -22.35 23.95
C ILE A 112 6.09 -20.83 24.15
N GLY A 113 4.95 -20.25 23.85
CA GLY A 113 4.79 -18.79 23.81
C GLY A 113 3.57 -18.28 24.59
N GLY A 114 2.98 -19.10 25.46
CA GLY A 114 1.81 -18.69 26.22
C GLY A 114 0.59 -18.38 25.33
N ARG A 115 -0.18 -17.38 25.71
CA ARG A 115 -1.31 -16.93 24.89
C ARG A 115 -0.80 -16.31 23.60
N THR A 116 -1.33 -16.78 22.49
CA THR A 116 -0.82 -16.54 21.13
C THR A 116 -1.95 -16.15 20.22
N VAL A 117 -1.69 -15.17 19.35
CA VAL A 117 -2.50 -14.84 18.16
C VAL A 117 -1.66 -15.06 16.93
N VAL A 118 -2.26 -15.62 15.88
CA VAL A 118 -1.66 -15.73 14.54
C VAL A 118 -2.57 -15.06 13.53
N ILE A 119 -2.04 -14.12 12.75
CA ILE A 119 -2.75 -13.45 11.66
C ILE A 119 -2.21 -13.95 10.33
N LYS A 120 -3.09 -14.40 9.46
CA LYS A 120 -2.80 -14.77 8.09
C LYS A 120 -3.08 -13.54 7.20
N HIS A 121 -2.04 -13.01 6.55
CA HIS A 121 -2.13 -11.84 5.68
C HIS A 121 -2.41 -12.25 4.22
N ASN A 122 -1.84 -13.38 3.80
CA ASN A 122 -2.10 -14.02 2.51
C ASN A 122 -1.75 -15.51 2.59
N GLN A 123 -1.67 -16.21 1.45
CA GLN A 123 -1.37 -17.64 1.44
C GLN A 123 0.02 -17.98 1.99
N LYS A 124 0.98 -17.05 1.96
CA LYS A 124 2.37 -17.29 2.34
C LYS A 124 2.79 -16.57 3.61
N ILE A 125 2.21 -15.39 3.91
CA ILE A 125 2.66 -14.54 5.03
C ILE A 125 1.71 -14.67 6.21
N ARG A 126 2.28 -14.96 7.38
CA ARG A 126 1.63 -14.93 8.69
C ARG A 126 2.48 -14.18 9.67
N THR A 127 1.84 -13.48 10.60
CA THR A 127 2.50 -12.90 11.79
C THR A 127 2.02 -13.60 13.04
N THR A 128 2.91 -13.73 14.00
CA THR A 128 2.64 -14.37 15.30
C THR A 128 2.90 -13.39 16.42
N TYR A 129 2.02 -13.39 17.40
CA TYR A 129 2.03 -12.54 18.58
C TYR A 129 1.92 -13.44 19.80
N LEU A 130 2.99 -13.54 20.58
CA LEU A 130 3.09 -14.43 21.73
C LEU A 130 3.31 -13.62 23.02
N ASN A 131 3.24 -14.31 24.14
CA ASN A 131 3.38 -13.72 25.48
C ASN A 131 2.26 -12.71 25.79
N LEU A 132 1.03 -13.08 25.48
CA LEU A 132 -0.15 -12.24 25.67
C LEU A 132 -0.86 -12.56 26.98
N MET A 133 -1.36 -11.52 27.68
CA MET A 133 -2.24 -11.73 28.83
C MET A 133 -3.71 -11.84 28.43
N HIS A 134 -4.11 -11.10 27.40
CA HIS A 134 -5.49 -11.07 26.93
C HIS A 134 -5.54 -11.00 25.42
N ILE A 135 -6.54 -11.66 24.84
CA ILE A 135 -6.81 -11.68 23.41
C ILE A 135 -8.20 -11.09 23.18
N TYR A 136 -8.32 -10.09 22.31
CA TYR A 136 -9.58 -9.36 22.01
C TYR A 136 -10.27 -9.84 20.76
N VAL A 137 -9.67 -10.75 20.00
CA VAL A 137 -10.14 -11.24 18.70
C VAL A 137 -10.35 -12.75 18.74
N SER A 138 -11.10 -13.29 17.77
CA SER A 138 -11.36 -14.72 17.63
C SER A 138 -10.89 -15.23 16.27
N PRO A 139 -10.62 -16.54 16.11
CA PRO A 139 -10.31 -17.12 14.82
C PRO A 139 -11.41 -16.81 13.79
N GLY A 140 -10.99 -16.46 12.56
CA GLY A 140 -11.88 -16.02 11.49
C GLY A 140 -12.17 -14.51 11.45
N THR A 141 -11.80 -13.75 12.49
CA THR A 141 -11.97 -12.29 12.50
C THR A 141 -11.05 -11.63 11.47
N CYS A 142 -11.62 -10.79 10.60
CA CYS A 142 -10.85 -9.89 9.74
C CYS A 142 -10.35 -8.71 10.58
N VAL A 143 -9.05 -8.44 10.54
CA VAL A 143 -8.43 -7.33 11.27
C VAL A 143 -7.73 -6.39 10.29
N LYS A 144 -7.74 -5.10 10.64
CA LYS A 144 -7.03 -4.06 9.91
C LYS A 144 -5.68 -3.77 10.58
N GLN A 145 -4.72 -3.31 9.78
CA GLN A 145 -3.45 -2.81 10.31
C GLN A 145 -3.70 -1.74 11.39
N GLY A 146 -3.05 -1.89 12.54
CA GLY A 146 -3.21 -0.99 13.68
C GLY A 146 -4.42 -1.29 14.57
N GLU A 147 -5.26 -2.26 14.23
CA GLU A 147 -6.38 -2.68 15.09
C GLU A 147 -5.85 -3.43 16.32
N ILE A 148 -6.39 -3.11 17.50
CA ILE A 148 -5.97 -3.73 18.76
C ILE A 148 -6.51 -5.16 18.81
N ILE A 149 -5.59 -6.11 18.92
CA ILE A 149 -5.89 -7.55 18.91
C ILE A 149 -5.65 -8.24 20.25
N ALA A 150 -4.76 -7.67 21.08
CA ALA A 150 -4.35 -8.31 22.34
C ALA A 150 -3.73 -7.29 23.31
N ALA A 151 -3.30 -7.79 24.47
CA ALA A 151 -2.46 -7.07 25.43
C ALA A 151 -1.28 -7.94 25.85
N ILE A 152 -0.10 -7.30 26.11
CA ILE A 152 1.14 -7.95 26.54
C ILE A 152 0.95 -8.59 27.91
N GLY A 153 1.44 -9.82 28.07
CA GLY A 153 1.57 -10.52 29.33
C GLY A 153 2.88 -10.26 30.07
N ALA A 154 3.02 -10.85 31.26
CA ALA A 154 4.29 -11.01 31.89
C ALA A 154 4.92 -12.33 31.42
N ASP A 155 6.24 -12.35 31.39
CA ASP A 155 6.98 -13.58 31.22
C ASP A 155 6.80 -14.46 32.48
N ASP A 156 6.69 -15.78 32.30
CA ASP A 156 6.55 -16.72 33.39
C ASP A 156 7.87 -16.94 34.16
N ASP A 157 8.93 -16.18 33.81
CA ASP A 157 10.19 -16.21 34.56
C ASP A 157 10.07 -15.42 35.86
N PRO A 158 9.88 -16.10 37.02
CA PRO A 158 9.76 -15.42 38.32
C PRO A 158 11.03 -14.67 38.74
N SER A 159 12.17 -15.00 38.15
CA SER A 159 13.47 -14.40 38.47
C SER A 159 13.74 -13.09 37.73
N ASN A 160 13.10 -12.89 36.58
CA ASN A 160 13.22 -11.65 35.82
C ASN A 160 11.99 -11.41 34.90
N PRO A 161 10.83 -11.04 35.48
CA PRO A 161 9.59 -10.87 34.71
C PRO A 161 9.71 -9.68 33.79
N GLN A 162 10.25 -9.87 32.59
CA GLN A 162 10.27 -8.85 31.54
C GLN A 162 8.97 -8.96 30.77
N CYS A 163 8.16 -7.91 30.82
CA CYS A 163 7.03 -7.80 29.95
C CYS A 163 7.51 -7.47 28.52
N HIS A 164 7.27 -8.35 27.60
CA HIS A 164 7.61 -8.17 26.18
C HIS A 164 6.57 -8.81 25.27
N LEU A 165 6.51 -8.38 24.05
CA LEU A 165 5.81 -9.05 22.97
C LEU A 165 6.83 -9.84 22.16
N HIS A 166 6.67 -11.17 22.05
CA HIS A 166 7.36 -11.93 21.03
C HIS A 166 6.59 -11.78 19.71
N PHE A 167 7.25 -11.18 18.73
CA PHE A 167 6.69 -10.94 17.39
C PHE A 167 7.47 -11.73 16.33
N GLY A 168 6.79 -12.64 15.64
CA GLY A 168 7.36 -13.47 14.60
C GLY A 168 6.71 -13.24 13.24
N VAL A 169 7.48 -13.49 12.17
CA VAL A 169 7.02 -13.47 10.78
C VAL A 169 7.32 -14.82 10.16
N ILE A 170 6.30 -15.40 9.52
CA ILE A 170 6.41 -16.67 8.80
C ILE A 170 6.08 -16.42 7.33
N TYR A 171 6.99 -16.79 6.44
CA TYR A 171 6.80 -16.81 5.01
C TYR A 171 7.01 -18.24 4.50
N ASP A 172 5.99 -18.78 3.83
CA ASP A 172 6.03 -20.12 3.25
C ASP A 172 6.57 -21.19 4.23
N ASN A 173 6.02 -21.19 5.46
CA ASN A 173 6.38 -22.05 6.59
C ASN A 173 7.82 -21.89 7.14
N LYS A 174 8.51 -20.82 6.80
CA LYS A 174 9.83 -20.49 7.34
C LYS A 174 9.79 -19.17 8.10
N TYR A 175 10.46 -19.11 9.25
CA TYR A 175 10.62 -17.85 9.97
C TYR A 175 11.55 -16.91 9.23
N LEU A 176 11.13 -15.65 9.13
CA LEU A 176 11.90 -14.53 8.60
C LEU A 176 12.19 -13.53 9.70
N ASP A 177 13.21 -12.71 9.46
CA ASP A 177 13.50 -11.56 10.32
C ASP A 177 12.34 -10.56 10.25
N PRO A 178 11.65 -10.31 11.39
CA PRO A 178 10.57 -9.34 11.40
C PRO A 178 11.02 -7.92 11.06
N GLU A 179 12.27 -7.54 11.38
CA GLU A 179 12.78 -6.21 11.06
C GLU A 179 12.87 -5.97 9.56
N ASP A 180 13.20 -7.00 8.76
CA ASP A 180 13.23 -6.88 7.31
C ASP A 180 11.83 -6.60 6.76
N LEU A 181 10.81 -7.27 7.31
CA LEU A 181 9.41 -7.03 6.91
C LEU A 181 8.94 -5.61 7.27
N LEU A 182 9.30 -5.14 8.47
CA LEU A 182 8.93 -3.81 8.97
C LEU A 182 9.61 -2.67 8.21
N LYS A 183 10.77 -2.93 7.59
CA LYS A 183 11.53 -1.96 6.77
C LYS A 183 11.02 -1.85 5.33
N ILE A 184 10.09 -2.72 4.89
CA ILE A 184 9.54 -2.66 3.54
C ILE A 184 8.79 -1.34 3.34
N ASP A 185 9.32 -0.48 2.47
CA ASP A 185 8.67 0.75 2.03
C ASP A 185 8.09 0.57 0.62
N TYR A 186 6.77 0.55 0.52
CA TYR A 186 6.08 0.43 -0.76
C TYR A 186 6.38 1.56 -1.72
N ASN A 187 6.66 2.77 -1.22
CA ASN A 187 6.98 3.89 -2.10
C ASN A 187 8.31 3.66 -2.83
N SER A 188 9.28 3.06 -2.15
CA SER A 188 10.57 2.69 -2.76
C SER A 188 10.42 1.50 -3.70
N ILE A 189 9.64 0.49 -3.31
CA ILE A 189 9.36 -0.68 -4.16
C ILE A 189 8.56 -0.29 -5.40
N SER A 190 7.52 0.54 -5.27
CA SER A 190 6.71 0.98 -6.41
C SER A 190 7.53 1.79 -7.40
N LYS A 191 8.43 2.66 -6.95
CA LYS A 191 9.38 3.38 -7.81
C LYS A 191 10.32 2.43 -8.55
N PHE A 192 10.81 1.40 -7.87
CA PHE A 192 11.71 0.41 -8.45
C PHE A 192 11.00 -0.48 -9.48
N LEU A 193 9.77 -0.90 -9.21
CA LEU A 193 8.96 -1.72 -10.13
C LEU A 193 8.47 -0.91 -11.32
N HIS A 194 8.13 0.39 -11.15
CA HIS A 194 7.71 1.27 -12.25
C HIS A 194 8.82 1.53 -13.27
N LEU A 195 10.09 1.39 -12.86
CA LEU A 195 11.24 1.70 -13.70
C LEU A 195 11.68 0.55 -14.62
N LYS A 196 11.22 -0.69 -14.46
CA LYS A 196 11.86 -1.80 -15.17
C LYS A 196 10.98 -2.86 -15.85
N TYR A 197 9.78 -3.20 -15.40
CA TYR A 197 9.17 -4.46 -15.84
C TYR A 197 7.64 -4.55 -15.92
N LEU A 198 6.87 -3.50 -15.71
CA LEU A 198 5.42 -3.58 -15.86
C LEU A 198 4.99 -2.96 -17.18
N PRO A 199 4.35 -3.74 -18.09
CA PRO A 199 3.55 -3.19 -19.17
C PRO A 199 2.51 -2.22 -18.59
N SER A 200 2.17 -1.16 -19.33
CA SER A 200 1.23 -0.11 -18.89
C SER A 200 -0.20 -0.59 -18.63
N ASP A 201 -0.49 -1.86 -18.91
CA ASP A 201 -1.77 -2.55 -18.79
C ASP A 201 -1.79 -3.59 -17.66
N TYR A 202 -0.75 -3.66 -16.81
CA TYR A 202 -0.72 -4.56 -15.67
C TYR A 202 -1.51 -3.96 -14.50
N GLU A 203 -2.80 -4.29 -14.40
CA GLU A 203 -3.58 -4.06 -13.19
C GLU A 203 -3.09 -5.00 -12.10
N LEU A 204 -2.55 -4.41 -11.02
CA LEU A 204 -2.30 -5.16 -9.78
C LEU A 204 -3.64 -5.48 -9.14
N ASP A 205 -4.11 -6.69 -9.36
CA ASP A 205 -5.30 -7.29 -8.71
C ASP A 205 -5.06 -7.52 -7.20
N TYR A 206 -4.51 -6.51 -6.52
CA TYR A 206 -4.21 -6.61 -5.09
C TYR A 206 -5.47 -6.50 -4.21
N TYR A 207 -6.53 -5.84 -4.72
CA TYR A 207 -7.75 -5.59 -3.94
C TYR A 207 -8.87 -6.61 -4.16
N ASN A 208 -8.79 -7.45 -5.18
CA ASN A 208 -9.90 -8.34 -5.54
C ASN A 208 -9.82 -9.74 -4.91
N ASN A 209 -8.73 -10.09 -4.23
CA ASN A 209 -8.50 -11.42 -3.67
C ASN A 209 -8.71 -11.54 -2.15
N PHE A 210 -9.31 -10.56 -1.49
CA PHE A 210 -9.78 -10.73 -0.12
C PHE A 210 -11.24 -11.21 -0.15
N PRO A 211 -11.56 -12.37 0.44
CA PRO A 211 -12.95 -12.76 0.62
C PRO A 211 -13.66 -11.69 1.45
N LYS A 212 -14.82 -11.26 0.95
CA LYS A 212 -15.75 -10.35 1.63
C LYS A 212 -16.29 -10.99 2.88
#